data_11a24f199fc4de0fee21870ba1375bea
#
_entry.id   11a24f199fc4de0fee21870ba1375bea
#
_cell.length_a   1.000
_cell.length_b   1.000
_cell.length_c   1.000
_cell.angle_alpha   90.00
_cell.angle_beta   90.00
_cell.angle_gamma   90.00
#
_symmetry.space_group_name_H-M   'P 1'
#
loop_
_entity.id
_entity.type
_entity.pdbx_description
1 polymer ?
#
loop_
_entity_poly.entity_id
_entity_poly.type
_entity_poly.pdbx_seq_one_letter_code
_entity_poly.pdbx_strand_id
1 'polypeptide(L)'
;YVLRSGTYAAVVGGVNVDIGGQSYAPLVARDSNPGRVRISLGGVGRNIAHNMSLLGVDVRLLTAFGDDLHAQRVAASCGELGIDISHALQVPGGTTSTYLFLNDVDGDMALGLSDMDICERITPAYLASNLSLLNNAQVIVADTNIPAESLQYLVTHCTPPVFVDPVSTAKARKVQPVL
;
A
#
# COMPACT_ATOMS: atom_id res chain seq x y z
N TYR A 1 -3.42 -4.33 -25.16
CA TYR A 1 -2.81 -3.01 -24.97
C TYR A 1 -1.31 -3.21 -24.85
N VAL A 2 -0.53 -2.87 -25.88
CA VAL A 2 0.94 -2.86 -25.79
C VAL A 2 1.32 -1.48 -25.25
N LEU A 3 1.85 -1.41 -24.03
CA LEU A 3 2.42 -0.17 -23.50
C LEU A 3 3.58 0.29 -24.41
N ARG A 4 3.59 1.54 -24.79
CA ARG A 4 4.69 2.11 -25.58
C ARG A 4 5.95 2.10 -24.73
N SER A 5 7.10 1.79 -25.34
CA SER A 5 8.41 1.90 -24.66
C SER A 5 8.56 3.28 -24.00
N GLY A 6 8.94 3.31 -22.75
CA GLY A 6 9.09 4.55 -21.96
C GLY A 6 7.83 5.06 -21.27
N THR A 7 6.72 4.29 -21.27
CA THR A 7 5.50 4.63 -20.54
C THR A 7 5.38 3.79 -19.27
N TYR A 8 4.80 4.37 -18.23
CA TYR A 8 4.64 3.71 -16.93
C TYR A 8 3.25 3.97 -16.32
N ALA A 9 2.90 3.15 -15.35
CA ALA A 9 1.79 3.40 -14.46
C ALA A 9 2.29 3.98 -13.13
N ALA A 10 1.59 4.99 -12.61
CA ALA A 10 1.83 5.48 -11.26
C ALA A 10 0.84 4.80 -10.30
N VAL A 11 1.35 4.20 -9.24
CA VAL A 11 0.53 3.65 -8.16
C VAL A 11 0.73 4.51 -6.91
N VAL A 12 -0.36 4.96 -6.30
CA VAL A 12 -0.35 5.81 -5.10
C VAL A 12 -1.10 5.07 -4.00
N GLY A 13 -0.42 4.60 -2.97
CA GLY A 13 -1.10 3.80 -1.97
C GLY A 13 -0.23 3.23 -0.87
N GLY A 14 -0.86 2.42 -0.03
CA GLY A 14 -0.22 1.84 1.13
C GLY A 14 0.69 0.66 0.80
N VAL A 15 1.77 0.58 1.57
CA VAL A 15 2.59 -0.63 1.75
C VAL A 15 2.51 -1.01 3.22
N ASN A 16 2.55 -2.30 3.52
CA ASN A 16 2.63 -2.76 4.91
C ASN A 16 3.33 -4.12 5.01
N VAL A 17 3.68 -4.47 6.24
CA VAL A 17 4.13 -5.81 6.59
C VAL A 17 2.99 -6.52 7.32
N ASP A 18 2.57 -7.67 6.78
CA ASP A 18 1.58 -8.53 7.40
C ASP A 18 2.27 -9.52 8.33
N ILE A 19 1.87 -9.53 9.60
CA ILE A 19 2.33 -10.47 10.62
C ILE A 19 1.13 -11.32 11.01
N GLY A 20 1.04 -12.52 10.43
CA GLY A 20 -0.08 -13.44 10.66
C GLY A 20 0.30 -14.57 11.61
N GLY A 21 -0.50 -14.76 12.66
CA GLY A 21 -0.44 -15.92 13.55
C GLY A 21 -1.56 -16.91 13.27
N GLN A 22 -1.23 -18.21 13.23
CA GLN A 22 -2.20 -19.29 13.14
C GLN A 22 -2.06 -20.17 14.37
N SER A 23 -3.09 -20.26 15.19
CA SER A 23 -3.12 -21.14 16.38
C SER A 23 -3.24 -22.61 15.98
N TYR A 24 -2.61 -23.51 16.76
CA TYR A 24 -2.76 -24.97 16.58
C TYR A 24 -3.96 -25.54 17.32
N ALA A 25 -4.58 -24.78 18.23
CA ALA A 25 -5.74 -25.17 19.02
C ALA A 25 -6.66 -23.96 19.20
N PRO A 26 -7.88 -24.12 19.68
CA PRO A 26 -8.75 -23.00 20.01
C PRO A 26 -8.04 -21.98 20.89
N LEU A 27 -8.18 -20.70 20.54
CA LEU A 27 -7.50 -19.61 21.24
C LEU A 27 -7.98 -19.47 22.69
N VAL A 28 -7.04 -19.40 23.60
CA VAL A 28 -7.27 -19.10 25.03
C VAL A 28 -6.90 -17.65 25.28
N ALA A 29 -7.90 -16.83 25.63
CA ALA A 29 -7.70 -15.41 25.93
C ALA A 29 -6.79 -15.22 27.15
N ARG A 30 -5.90 -14.24 27.10
CA ARG A 30 -4.96 -13.88 28.16
C ARG A 30 -3.91 -14.96 28.48
N ASP A 31 -3.65 -15.85 27.53
CA ASP A 31 -2.65 -16.91 27.67
C ASP A 31 -1.76 -16.97 26.43
N SER A 32 -0.65 -17.72 26.53
CA SER A 32 0.24 -18.03 25.42
C SER A 32 -0.34 -19.17 24.59
N ASN A 33 -0.63 -18.90 23.33
CA ASN A 33 -1.22 -19.86 22.41
C ASN A 33 -0.13 -20.40 21.46
N PRO A 34 0.20 -21.69 21.51
CA PRO A 34 1.11 -22.30 20.55
C PRO A 34 0.56 -22.18 19.12
N GLY A 35 1.44 -21.76 18.19
CA GLY A 35 1.01 -21.53 16.82
C GLY A 35 2.18 -21.31 15.87
N ARG A 36 1.87 -20.93 14.65
CA ARG A 36 2.84 -20.54 13.62
C ARG A 36 2.67 -19.05 13.31
N VAL A 37 3.80 -18.34 13.21
CA VAL A 37 3.83 -16.95 12.76
C VAL A 37 4.44 -16.89 11.35
N ARG A 38 3.84 -16.08 10.49
CA ARG A 38 4.35 -15.76 9.15
C ARG A 38 4.41 -14.26 8.98
N ILE A 39 5.44 -13.82 8.25
CA ILE A 39 5.60 -12.42 7.88
C ILE A 39 5.61 -12.36 6.36
N SER A 40 4.79 -11.47 5.81
CA SER A 40 4.71 -11.21 4.37
C SER A 40 4.61 -9.71 4.10
N LEU A 41 4.95 -9.33 2.87
CA LEU A 41 4.76 -7.94 2.44
C LEU A 41 3.37 -7.79 1.84
N GLY A 42 2.67 -6.77 2.28
CA GLY A 42 1.31 -6.44 1.90
C GLY A 42 1.14 -4.98 1.53
N GLY A 43 -0.09 -4.50 1.69
CA GLY A 43 -0.55 -3.19 1.26
C GLY A 43 -1.17 -3.24 -0.13
N VAL A 44 -2.37 -2.65 -0.25
CA VAL A 44 -3.12 -2.71 -1.52
C VAL A 44 -2.34 -2.03 -2.63
N GLY A 45 -1.80 -0.83 -2.40
CA GLY A 45 -0.97 -0.13 -3.40
C GLY A 45 0.24 -0.95 -3.82
N ARG A 46 0.97 -1.54 -2.87
CA ARG A 46 2.13 -2.40 -3.19
C ARG A 46 1.70 -3.66 -3.95
N ASN A 47 0.58 -4.28 -3.60
CA ASN A 47 0.10 -5.48 -4.28
C ASN A 47 -0.36 -5.19 -5.71
N ILE A 48 -0.99 -4.03 -5.96
CA ILE A 48 -1.31 -3.57 -7.30
C ILE A 48 -0.03 -3.36 -8.11
N ALA A 49 0.95 -2.62 -7.56
CA ALA A 49 2.25 -2.40 -8.20
C ALA A 49 2.96 -3.70 -8.55
N HIS A 50 2.95 -4.68 -7.63
CA HIS A 50 3.53 -6.02 -7.82
C HIS A 50 2.87 -6.76 -8.99
N ASN A 51 1.54 -6.82 -9.00
CA ASN A 51 0.83 -7.53 -10.07
C ASN A 51 1.04 -6.84 -11.43
N MET A 52 1.04 -5.51 -11.49
CA MET A 52 1.32 -4.76 -12.71
C MET A 52 2.74 -5.03 -13.22
N SER A 53 3.74 -5.06 -12.32
CA SER A 53 5.12 -5.40 -12.69
C SER A 53 5.23 -6.82 -13.25
N LEU A 54 4.57 -7.81 -12.63
CA LEU A 54 4.54 -9.19 -13.15
C LEU A 54 3.88 -9.30 -14.54
N LEU A 55 2.98 -8.37 -14.86
CA LEU A 55 2.36 -8.25 -16.19
C LEU A 55 3.24 -7.48 -17.20
N GLY A 56 4.45 -7.10 -16.81
CA GLY A 56 5.39 -6.39 -17.68
C GLY A 56 5.12 -4.88 -17.81
N VAL A 57 4.37 -4.30 -16.88
CA VAL A 57 4.13 -2.86 -16.81
C VAL A 57 5.25 -2.20 -16.02
N ASP A 58 5.87 -1.14 -16.55
CA ASP A 58 6.74 -0.27 -15.76
C ASP A 58 5.91 0.46 -14.71
N VAL A 59 6.30 0.34 -13.44
CA VAL A 59 5.52 0.88 -12.31
C VAL A 59 6.35 1.82 -11.47
N ARG A 60 5.78 2.97 -11.14
CA ARG A 60 6.30 3.89 -10.13
C ARG A 60 5.34 3.93 -8.95
N LEU A 61 5.83 3.54 -7.77
CA LEU A 61 5.04 3.45 -6.56
C LEU A 61 5.32 4.66 -5.66
N LEU A 62 4.31 5.50 -5.48
CA LEU A 62 4.28 6.60 -4.53
C LEU A 62 3.61 6.11 -3.26
N THR A 63 4.40 5.98 -2.21
CA THR A 63 3.97 5.44 -0.92
C THR A 63 4.74 6.11 0.21
N ALA A 64 4.45 5.74 1.46
CA ALA A 64 5.19 6.18 2.62
C ALA A 64 5.62 4.97 3.47
N PHE A 65 6.85 5.01 3.96
CA PHE A 65 7.40 4.05 4.90
C PHE A 65 8.39 4.73 5.85
N GLY A 66 8.67 4.09 6.97
CA GLY A 66 9.62 4.57 7.96
C GLY A 66 11.08 4.40 7.54
N ASP A 67 11.97 4.41 8.53
CA ASP A 67 13.40 4.12 8.37
C ASP A 67 13.82 2.83 9.13
N ASP A 68 12.86 1.95 9.34
CA ASP A 68 12.98 0.68 10.06
C ASP A 68 13.37 -0.51 9.16
N LEU A 69 13.50 -1.70 9.77
CA LEU A 69 13.79 -2.94 9.05
C LEU A 69 12.66 -3.33 8.06
N HIS A 70 11.44 -2.94 8.32
CA HIS A 70 10.32 -3.20 7.43
C HIS A 70 10.43 -2.36 6.16
N ALA A 71 10.85 -1.09 6.26
CA ALA A 71 11.16 -0.25 5.11
C ALA A 71 12.22 -0.88 4.20
N GLN A 72 13.30 -1.42 4.80
CA GLN A 72 14.36 -2.10 4.04
C GLN A 72 13.83 -3.32 3.28
N ARG A 73 12.97 -4.13 3.90
CA ARG A 73 12.33 -5.29 3.25
C ARG A 73 11.42 -4.89 2.09
N VAL A 74 10.62 -3.83 2.27
CA VAL A 74 9.77 -3.29 1.22
C VAL A 74 10.63 -2.82 0.05
N ALA A 75 11.68 -2.03 0.32
CA ALA A 75 12.57 -1.50 -0.71
C ALA A 75 13.28 -2.62 -1.48
N ALA A 76 13.81 -3.63 -0.81
CA ALA A 76 14.44 -4.78 -1.44
C ALA A 76 13.46 -5.53 -2.37
N SER A 77 12.25 -5.82 -1.88
CA SER A 77 11.23 -6.49 -2.69
C SER A 77 10.78 -5.68 -3.90
N CYS A 78 10.65 -4.35 -3.77
CA CYS A 78 10.33 -3.48 -4.90
C CYS A 78 11.47 -3.50 -5.94
N GLY A 79 12.73 -3.48 -5.49
CA GLY A 79 13.89 -3.58 -6.36
C GLY A 79 13.95 -4.89 -7.14
N GLU A 80 13.69 -6.04 -6.48
CA GLU A 80 13.62 -7.36 -7.12
C GLU A 80 12.53 -7.45 -8.20
N LEU A 81 11.44 -6.72 -8.01
CA LEU A 81 10.32 -6.66 -8.94
C LEU A 81 10.45 -5.57 -10.00
N GLY A 82 11.50 -4.75 -9.96
CA GLY A 82 11.67 -3.61 -10.87
C GLY A 82 10.65 -2.49 -10.65
N ILE A 83 10.06 -2.40 -9.47
CA ILE A 83 9.14 -1.32 -9.10
C ILE A 83 9.97 -0.12 -8.65
N ASP A 84 9.82 1.02 -9.34
CA ASP A 84 10.50 2.27 -8.98
C ASP A 84 9.83 2.92 -7.76
N ILE A 85 10.58 3.01 -6.66
CA ILE A 85 10.19 3.69 -5.42
C ILE A 85 11.02 4.94 -5.14
N SER A 86 11.74 5.48 -6.12
CA SER A 86 12.62 6.64 -5.94
C SER A 86 11.88 7.91 -5.48
N HIS A 87 10.57 7.94 -5.68
CA HIS A 87 9.67 9.01 -5.25
C HIS A 87 8.86 8.66 -3.99
N ALA A 88 9.07 7.49 -3.40
CA ALA A 88 8.42 7.14 -2.15
C ALA A 88 8.90 8.01 -0.98
N LEU A 89 8.01 8.32 -0.05
CA LEU A 89 8.31 9.14 1.11
C LEU A 89 8.89 8.28 2.22
N GLN A 90 10.18 8.44 2.48
CA GLN A 90 10.78 7.90 3.70
C GLN A 90 10.61 8.90 4.84
N VAL A 91 9.95 8.48 5.93
CA VAL A 91 9.65 9.30 7.09
C VAL A 91 10.67 9.01 8.20
N PRO A 92 11.60 9.92 8.49
CA PRO A 92 12.61 9.72 9.55
C PRO A 92 11.95 9.51 10.92
N GLY A 93 12.35 8.45 11.63
CA GLY A 93 11.78 8.05 12.91
C GLY A 93 10.34 7.51 12.80
N GLY A 94 9.81 7.34 11.59
CA GLY A 94 8.50 6.76 11.36
C GLY A 94 8.53 5.24 11.42
N THR A 95 7.36 4.64 11.67
CA THR A 95 7.15 3.19 11.63
C THR A 95 6.48 2.81 10.32
N THR A 96 7.05 1.86 9.59
CA THR A 96 6.41 1.30 8.38
C THR A 96 5.14 0.57 8.75
N SER A 97 4.07 0.78 7.99
CA SER A 97 2.76 0.18 8.26
C SER A 97 2.87 -1.31 8.52
N THR A 98 2.14 -1.76 9.53
CA THR A 98 2.10 -3.16 9.95
C THR A 98 0.65 -3.59 10.18
N TYR A 99 0.29 -4.76 9.68
CA TYR A 99 -0.98 -5.41 9.96
C TYR A 99 -0.71 -6.73 10.68
N LEU A 100 -1.07 -6.78 11.96
CA LEU A 100 -0.97 -7.99 12.77
C LEU A 100 -2.34 -8.64 12.86
N PHE A 101 -2.41 -9.95 12.61
CA PHE A 101 -3.66 -10.69 12.76
C PHE A 101 -3.40 -12.08 13.36
N LEU A 102 -4.38 -12.56 14.08
CA LEU A 102 -4.40 -13.90 14.66
C LEU A 102 -5.61 -14.65 14.11
N ASN A 103 -5.34 -15.81 13.57
CA ASN A 103 -6.37 -16.76 13.19
C ASN A 103 -6.48 -17.85 14.26
N ASP A 104 -7.68 -18.32 14.49
CA ASP A 104 -7.92 -19.48 15.32
C ASP A 104 -7.59 -20.81 14.59
N VAL A 105 -7.89 -21.91 15.20
CA VAL A 105 -7.62 -23.26 14.65
C VAL A 105 -8.35 -23.52 13.32
N ASP A 106 -9.49 -22.91 13.10
CA ASP A 106 -10.31 -23.07 11.88
C ASP A 106 -9.82 -22.16 10.74
N GLY A 107 -8.89 -21.26 11.03
CA GLY A 107 -8.33 -20.32 10.07
C GLY A 107 -9.08 -18.99 9.98
N ASP A 108 -10.13 -18.81 10.76
CA ASP A 108 -10.87 -17.57 10.84
C ASP A 108 -10.09 -16.52 11.65
N MET A 109 -10.15 -15.27 11.21
CA MET A 109 -9.48 -14.19 11.91
C MET A 109 -10.19 -13.87 13.23
N ALA A 110 -9.52 -14.18 14.32
CA ALA A 110 -10.02 -13.89 15.66
C ALA A 110 -9.72 -12.44 16.10
N LEU A 111 -8.60 -11.89 15.66
CA LEU A 111 -8.17 -10.53 16.01
C LEU A 111 -7.30 -9.94 14.91
N GLY A 112 -7.48 -8.66 14.63
CA GLY A 112 -6.60 -7.88 13.75
C GLY A 112 -6.25 -6.54 14.38
N LEU A 113 -5.00 -6.09 14.20
CA LEU A 113 -4.51 -4.79 14.59
C LEU A 113 -3.81 -4.15 13.39
N SER A 114 -4.25 -2.94 13.04
CA SER A 114 -3.73 -2.20 11.89
C SER A 114 -3.00 -0.94 12.37
N ASP A 115 -1.70 -0.87 12.13
CA ASP A 115 -0.88 0.33 12.29
C ASP A 115 -0.52 0.83 10.89
N MET A 116 -1.29 1.82 10.41
CA MET A 116 -1.14 2.38 9.06
C MET A 116 -1.09 3.91 9.05
N ASP A 117 -0.83 4.54 10.18
CA ASP A 117 -0.84 6.00 10.33
C ASP A 117 0.15 6.69 9.40
N ILE A 118 1.23 6.03 9.01
CA ILE A 118 2.21 6.59 8.07
C ILE A 118 1.61 6.89 6.70
N CYS A 119 0.53 6.21 6.29
CA CYS A 119 -0.17 6.49 5.04
C CYS A 119 -0.78 7.91 5.01
N GLU A 120 -1.08 8.49 6.18
CA GLU A 120 -1.54 9.88 6.29
C GLU A 120 -0.47 10.91 5.85
N ARG A 121 0.79 10.48 5.70
CA ARG A 121 1.89 11.30 5.15
C ARG A 121 1.84 11.44 3.64
N ILE A 122 1.03 10.66 2.94
CA ILE A 122 0.79 10.79 1.51
C ILE A 122 -0.22 11.93 1.28
N THR A 123 0.20 13.13 1.58
CA THR A 123 -0.61 14.35 1.59
C THR A 123 -0.76 14.97 0.20
N PRO A 124 -1.72 15.88 -0.03
CA PRO A 124 -1.77 16.69 -1.26
C PRO A 124 -0.47 17.44 -1.56
N ALA A 125 0.24 17.93 -0.55
CA ALA A 125 1.53 18.61 -0.74
C ALA A 125 2.61 17.65 -1.28
N TYR A 126 2.68 16.42 -0.77
CA TYR A 126 3.57 15.39 -1.31
C TYR A 126 3.20 15.04 -2.75
N LEU A 127 1.92 14.92 -3.08
CA LEU A 127 1.46 14.64 -4.44
C LEU A 127 1.78 15.82 -5.38
N ALA A 128 1.63 17.05 -4.90
CA ALA A 128 1.98 18.26 -5.66
C ALA A 128 3.48 18.30 -6.02
N SER A 129 4.36 17.90 -5.10
CA SER A 129 5.80 17.80 -5.39
C SER A 129 6.15 16.73 -6.44
N ASN A 130 5.25 15.78 -6.67
CA ASN A 130 5.37 14.70 -7.66
C ASN A 130 4.42 14.86 -8.86
N LEU A 131 3.80 16.05 -9.03
CA LEU A 131 2.77 16.26 -10.06
C LEU A 131 3.27 15.99 -11.48
N SER A 132 4.51 16.36 -11.78
CA SER A 132 5.11 16.08 -13.11
C SER A 132 5.21 14.57 -13.37
N LEU A 133 5.62 13.79 -12.39
CA LEU A 133 5.65 12.33 -12.49
C LEU A 133 4.23 11.76 -12.69
N LEU A 134 3.28 12.21 -11.89
CA LEU A 134 1.88 11.75 -11.99
C LEU A 134 1.29 12.08 -13.37
N ASN A 135 1.52 13.28 -13.90
CA ASN A 135 0.98 13.70 -15.18
C ASN A 135 1.67 13.08 -16.40
N ASN A 136 2.87 12.54 -16.25
CA ASN A 136 3.55 11.78 -17.30
C ASN A 136 3.24 10.28 -17.29
N ALA A 137 2.49 9.78 -16.29
CA ALA A 137 2.01 8.41 -16.27
C ALA A 137 0.92 8.20 -17.32
N GLN A 138 0.75 6.97 -17.80
CA GLN A 138 -0.40 6.60 -18.66
C GLN A 138 -1.69 6.42 -17.86
N VAL A 139 -1.55 6.01 -16.63
CA VAL A 139 -2.64 5.73 -15.70
C VAL A 139 -2.13 5.94 -14.28
N ILE A 140 -3.02 6.40 -13.43
CA ILE A 140 -2.80 6.47 -11.99
C ILE A 140 -3.74 5.47 -11.33
N VAL A 141 -3.21 4.63 -10.45
CA VAL A 141 -4.02 3.74 -9.62
C VAL A 141 -3.78 4.12 -8.18
N ALA A 142 -4.84 4.45 -7.44
CA ALA A 142 -4.76 4.80 -6.03
C ALA A 142 -5.54 3.83 -5.16
N ASP A 143 -5.12 3.61 -3.92
CA ASP A 143 -5.93 2.92 -2.92
C ASP A 143 -6.46 3.87 -1.85
N THR A 144 -7.51 3.47 -1.16
CA THR A 144 -8.13 4.29 -0.12
C THR A 144 -7.43 4.22 1.25
N ASN A 145 -6.20 3.68 1.32
CA ASN A 145 -5.37 3.84 2.52
C ASN A 145 -4.82 5.27 2.66
N ILE A 146 -4.71 6.00 1.54
CA ILE A 146 -4.30 7.41 1.57
C ILE A 146 -5.42 8.33 2.08
N PRO A 147 -5.10 9.58 2.51
CA PRO A 147 -6.10 10.58 2.90
C PRO A 147 -7.14 10.88 1.82
N ALA A 148 -8.36 11.20 2.21
CA ALA A 148 -9.43 11.55 1.28
C ALA A 148 -9.09 12.80 0.44
N GLU A 149 -8.46 13.80 1.04
CA GLU A 149 -7.97 14.99 0.35
C GLU A 149 -6.89 14.69 -0.69
N SER A 150 -6.13 13.61 -0.50
CA SER A 150 -5.13 13.17 -1.47
C SER A 150 -5.78 12.49 -2.67
N LEU A 151 -6.84 11.70 -2.46
CA LEU A 151 -7.68 11.20 -3.56
C LEU A 151 -8.31 12.35 -4.34
N GLN A 152 -8.88 13.33 -3.63
CA GLN A 152 -9.45 14.53 -4.25
C GLN A 152 -8.39 15.28 -5.08
N TYR A 153 -7.17 15.43 -4.54
CA TYR A 153 -6.06 16.06 -5.26
C TYR A 153 -5.74 15.35 -6.56
N LEU A 154 -5.61 14.02 -6.55
CA LEU A 154 -5.32 13.23 -7.75
C LEU A 154 -6.38 13.45 -8.84
N VAL A 155 -7.66 13.38 -8.48
CA VAL A 155 -8.76 13.52 -9.45
C VAL A 155 -8.86 14.94 -10.01
N THR A 156 -8.51 15.97 -9.22
CA THR A 156 -8.67 17.37 -9.65
C THR A 156 -7.45 17.95 -10.38
N HIS A 157 -6.23 17.43 -10.12
CA HIS A 157 -4.99 18.03 -10.62
C HIS A 157 -4.21 17.13 -11.59
N CYS A 158 -4.55 15.83 -11.67
CA CYS A 158 -3.87 14.93 -12.58
C CYS A 158 -4.65 14.78 -13.90
N THR A 159 -3.90 14.74 -15.02
CA THR A 159 -4.47 14.58 -16.36
C THR A 159 -4.75 13.11 -16.72
N PRO A 160 -3.92 12.13 -16.33
CA PRO A 160 -4.17 10.72 -16.64
C PRO A 160 -5.43 10.20 -15.94
N PRO A 161 -6.08 9.16 -16.50
CA PRO A 161 -7.15 8.45 -15.81
C PRO A 161 -6.73 7.98 -14.43
N VAL A 162 -7.58 8.18 -13.42
CA VAL A 162 -7.37 7.74 -12.04
C VAL A 162 -8.33 6.59 -11.73
N PHE A 163 -7.78 5.43 -11.40
CA PHE A 163 -8.52 4.28 -10.90
C PHE A 163 -8.32 4.18 -9.39
N VAL A 164 -9.39 3.87 -8.65
CA VAL A 164 -9.33 3.80 -7.20
C VAL A 164 -9.77 2.43 -6.71
N ASP A 165 -8.91 1.78 -5.92
CA ASP A 165 -9.27 0.60 -5.14
C ASP A 165 -9.85 1.03 -3.79
N PRO A 166 -11.10 0.68 -3.47
CA PRO A 166 -11.75 1.09 -2.23
C PRO A 166 -11.26 0.34 -0.98
N VAL A 167 -10.40 -0.66 -1.11
CA VAL A 167 -9.79 -1.47 -0.04
C VAL A 167 -10.81 -2.20 0.84
N SER A 168 -11.79 -1.48 1.38
CA SER A 168 -12.84 -2.03 2.26
C SER A 168 -14.09 -1.16 2.23
N THR A 169 -15.21 -1.73 2.66
CA THR A 169 -16.51 -1.01 2.75
C THR A 169 -16.39 0.28 3.57
N ALA A 170 -15.64 0.26 4.67
CA ALA A 170 -15.45 1.43 5.52
C ALA A 170 -14.63 2.52 4.80
N LYS A 171 -13.55 2.14 4.11
CA LYS A 171 -12.66 3.06 3.40
C LYS A 171 -13.25 3.54 2.08
N ALA A 172 -14.17 2.79 1.46
CA ALA A 172 -14.87 3.17 0.24
C ALA A 172 -15.58 4.54 0.33
N ARG A 173 -15.98 4.94 1.54
CA ARG A 173 -16.59 6.26 1.77
C ARG A 173 -15.67 7.43 1.38
N LYS A 174 -14.35 7.24 1.38
CA LYS A 174 -13.38 8.25 0.94
C LYS A 174 -13.51 8.57 -0.56
N VAL A 175 -14.11 7.67 -1.35
CA VAL A 175 -14.28 7.86 -2.80
C VAL A 175 -15.50 8.72 -3.12
N GLN A 176 -16.51 8.81 -2.25
CA GLN A 176 -17.74 9.56 -2.49
C GLN A 176 -17.54 11.00 -2.98
N PRO A 177 -16.60 11.80 -2.42
CA PRO A 177 -16.41 13.18 -2.88
C PRO A 177 -15.78 13.30 -4.27
N VAL A 178 -15.28 12.21 -4.86
CA VAL A 178 -14.55 12.20 -6.14
C VAL A 178 -15.27 11.44 -7.26
N LEU A 179 -16.46 10.89 -6.98
CA LEU A 179 -17.37 10.30 -7.95
C LEU A 179 -18.22 11.41 -8.57
#